data_92822838d8b0200ef2f66971f091d208
#
_entry.id   92822838d8b0200ef2f66971f091d208
#
_cell.length_a   1.000
_cell.length_b   1.000
_cell.length_c   1.000
_cell.angle_alpha   90.00
_cell.angle_beta   90.00
_cell.angle_gamma   90.00
#
_symmetry.space_group_name_H-M   'P 1'
#
loop_
_entity.id
_entity.type
_entity.pdbx_description
1 polymer ?
#
loop_
_entity_poly.entity_id
_entity_poly.type
_entity_poly.pdbx_seq_one_letter_code
_entity_poly.pdbx_strand_id
1 'polypeptide(L)'
;STDSGETWEQESIRISPVEVISSVFPQTDAGDPGRIAVTYLGSENAELLNESNIDGNPWDGNAHYAPNNVTYHLYITYSLNALDPEPTFHTYRVTDDPVQVGSICLNSGDCRDIGGSNRNLLDFNDLHIDREGRVYVAFADGCTGDCASSNNSSAQDSRDGRGSVYYLAQGPSLLVDYGDLSPVMANPETELAKDCHAVNQCATVDRSEEED
;
A
#
# COMPACT_ATOMS: atom_id res chain seq x y z
N SER A 1 -22.79 1.69 -5.82
CA SER A 1 -23.87 1.51 -6.81
C SER A 1 -24.32 0.07 -6.85
N THR A 2 -25.62 -0.20 -6.88
CA THR A 2 -26.23 -1.53 -7.02
C THR A 2 -26.98 -1.68 -8.36
N ASP A 3 -26.89 -0.70 -9.23
CA ASP A 3 -27.60 -0.59 -10.51
C ASP A 3 -26.64 -0.30 -11.69
N SER A 4 -25.46 -0.90 -11.65
CA SER A 4 -24.43 -0.77 -12.70
C SER A 4 -23.93 0.65 -12.93
N GLY A 5 -23.93 1.47 -11.90
CA GLY A 5 -23.39 2.83 -11.94
C GLY A 5 -24.38 3.92 -12.34
N GLU A 6 -25.68 3.60 -12.45
CA GLU A 6 -26.71 4.59 -12.76
C GLU A 6 -26.95 5.54 -11.57
N THR A 7 -26.90 5.00 -10.35
CA THR A 7 -26.99 5.80 -9.13
C THR A 7 -25.83 5.52 -8.17
N TRP A 8 -25.47 6.53 -7.39
CA TRP A 8 -24.42 6.47 -6.38
C TRP A 8 -24.93 7.04 -5.07
N GLU A 9 -24.43 6.48 -3.95
CA GLU A 9 -24.69 7.09 -2.65
C GLU A 9 -24.16 8.53 -2.62
N GLN A 10 -24.87 9.40 -1.92
CA GLN A 10 -24.50 10.82 -1.84
C GLN A 10 -23.27 11.04 -0.95
N GLU A 11 -23.05 10.16 0.01
CA GLU A 11 -21.92 10.21 0.93
C GLU A 11 -21.01 9.01 0.72
N SER A 12 -19.71 9.26 0.67
CA SER A 12 -18.72 8.21 0.62
C SER A 12 -18.48 7.60 2.01
N ILE A 13 -18.20 6.31 2.04
CA ILE A 13 -17.78 5.63 3.28
C ILE A 13 -16.26 5.67 3.36
N ARG A 14 -15.75 6.16 4.49
CA ARG A 14 -14.32 6.10 4.77
C ARG A 14 -13.91 4.66 5.06
N ILE A 15 -12.97 4.12 4.29
CA ILE A 15 -12.46 2.75 4.44
C ILE A 15 -11.13 2.68 5.20
N SER A 16 -10.36 3.78 5.24
CA SER A 16 -9.12 3.82 6.01
C SER A 16 -9.39 4.03 7.50
N PRO A 17 -8.56 3.48 8.41
CA PRO A 17 -8.61 3.80 9.83
C PRO A 17 -8.50 5.31 10.08
N VAL A 18 -9.04 5.78 11.21
CA VAL A 18 -9.01 7.21 11.54
C VAL A 18 -7.61 7.74 11.78
N GLU A 19 -6.69 6.85 12.15
CA GLU A 19 -5.27 7.12 12.38
C GLU A 19 -4.52 7.43 11.08
N VAL A 20 -5.00 6.91 9.93
CA VAL A 20 -4.40 7.21 8.61
C VAL A 20 -4.85 8.60 8.18
N ILE A 21 -3.98 9.57 8.31
CA ILE A 21 -4.26 10.99 8.06
C ILE A 21 -3.93 11.45 6.63
N SER A 22 -3.11 10.67 5.94
CA SER A 22 -2.69 10.91 4.55
C SER A 22 -2.73 9.61 3.79
N SER A 23 -3.32 9.62 2.59
CA SER A 23 -3.35 8.43 1.74
C SER A 23 -3.25 8.79 0.26
N VAL A 24 -2.52 7.95 -0.51
CA VAL A 24 -2.29 8.14 -1.94
C VAL A 24 -2.29 6.81 -2.69
N PHE A 25 -2.41 6.88 -4.00
CA PHE A 25 -2.34 5.76 -4.95
C PHE A 25 -3.30 4.62 -4.63
N PRO A 26 -4.61 4.90 -4.43
CA PRO A 26 -5.58 3.84 -4.21
C PRO A 26 -5.75 3.01 -5.49
N GLN A 27 -5.79 1.69 -5.31
CA GLN A 27 -6.20 0.73 -6.33
C GLN A 27 -7.26 -0.19 -5.76
N THR A 28 -8.19 -0.64 -6.58
CA THR A 28 -9.27 -1.51 -6.14
C THR A 28 -9.53 -2.61 -7.16
N ASP A 29 -9.86 -3.79 -6.66
CA ASP A 29 -10.38 -4.90 -7.44
C ASP A 29 -11.55 -5.55 -6.70
N ALA A 30 -12.42 -6.24 -7.42
CA ALA A 30 -13.62 -6.85 -6.89
C ALA A 30 -13.70 -8.34 -7.27
N GLY A 31 -14.06 -9.14 -6.27
CA GLY A 31 -14.44 -10.53 -6.46
C GLY A 31 -15.94 -10.67 -6.75
N ASP A 32 -16.61 -11.56 -6.02
CA ASP A 32 -18.06 -11.71 -6.08
C ASP A 32 -18.81 -10.47 -5.56
N PRO A 33 -20.10 -10.31 -5.89
CA PRO A 33 -20.90 -9.16 -5.44
C PRO A 33 -20.76 -8.91 -3.94
N GLY A 34 -20.41 -7.66 -3.58
CA GLY A 34 -20.16 -7.25 -2.20
C GLY A 34 -18.76 -7.54 -1.66
N ARG A 35 -17.90 -8.20 -2.43
CA ARG A 35 -16.53 -8.53 -2.03
C ARG A 35 -15.52 -7.70 -2.79
N ILE A 36 -14.82 -6.82 -2.09
CA ILE A 36 -13.84 -5.90 -2.69
C ILE A 36 -12.57 -5.85 -1.87
N ALA A 37 -11.47 -5.50 -2.51
CA ALA A 37 -10.25 -5.09 -1.86
C ALA A 37 -9.77 -3.74 -2.41
N VAL A 38 -9.14 -2.97 -1.54
CA VAL A 38 -8.54 -1.67 -1.87
C VAL A 38 -7.14 -1.64 -1.25
N THR A 39 -6.15 -1.26 -2.03
CA THR A 39 -4.80 -0.95 -1.51
C THR A 39 -4.52 0.54 -1.64
N TYR A 40 -3.69 1.06 -0.75
CA TYR A 40 -3.22 2.45 -0.79
C TYR A 40 -1.95 2.59 0.05
N LEU A 41 -1.17 3.64 -0.20
CA LEU A 41 -0.13 4.07 0.72
C LEU A 41 -0.75 5.02 1.74
N GLY A 42 -0.47 4.78 3.02
CA GLY A 42 -1.04 5.55 4.13
C GLY A 42 0.00 5.97 5.16
N SER A 43 -0.23 7.11 5.81
CA SER A 43 0.58 7.62 6.91
C SER A 43 -0.27 7.85 8.17
N GLU A 44 0.25 7.42 9.31
CA GLU A 44 -0.35 7.59 10.65
C GLU A 44 0.35 8.70 11.46
N ASN A 45 1.24 9.51 10.85
CA ASN A 45 2.02 10.53 11.56
C ASN A 45 1.19 11.78 11.92
N ALA A 46 0.11 11.59 12.68
CA ALA A 46 -0.76 12.69 13.12
C ALA A 46 -0.04 13.73 13.98
N GLU A 47 1.04 13.34 14.68
CA GLU A 47 1.90 14.21 15.46
C GLU A 47 2.63 15.26 14.63
N LEU A 48 2.78 15.00 13.33
CA LEU A 48 3.43 15.93 12.38
C LEU A 48 2.47 16.91 11.73
N LEU A 49 1.16 16.79 11.98
CA LEU A 49 0.19 17.79 11.52
C LEU A 49 0.55 19.17 12.12
N ASN A 50 0.52 20.18 11.27
CA ASN A 50 0.96 21.56 11.56
C ASN A 50 2.47 21.75 11.73
N GLU A 51 3.29 20.72 11.67
CA GLU A 51 4.74 20.88 11.49
C GLU A 51 5.03 21.53 10.13
N SER A 52 6.20 22.11 10.00
CA SER A 52 6.61 22.70 8.72
C SER A 52 6.77 21.63 7.65
N ASN A 53 5.98 21.74 6.60
CA ASN A 53 6.12 20.93 5.41
C ASN A 53 7.36 21.33 4.58
N ILE A 54 7.61 20.67 3.44
CA ILE A 54 8.78 20.95 2.58
C ILE A 54 8.81 22.37 2.02
N ASP A 55 7.69 23.09 1.99
CA ASP A 55 7.58 24.49 1.56
C ASP A 55 7.57 25.50 2.72
N GLY A 56 7.72 25.02 3.97
CA GLY A 56 7.72 25.86 5.18
C GLY A 56 6.32 26.30 5.65
N ASN A 57 5.25 25.70 5.12
CA ASN A 57 3.88 25.91 5.58
C ASN A 57 3.47 24.80 6.57
N PRO A 58 2.44 25.01 7.42
CA PRO A 58 1.88 23.94 8.24
C PRO A 58 1.40 22.76 7.36
N TRP A 59 1.80 21.55 7.70
CA TRP A 59 1.36 20.36 6.98
C TRP A 59 -0.10 20.01 7.33
N ASP A 60 -0.88 19.75 6.31
CA ASP A 60 -2.32 19.46 6.39
C ASP A 60 -2.67 17.99 6.05
N GLY A 61 -1.67 17.11 5.95
CA GLY A 61 -1.84 15.72 5.52
C GLY A 61 -1.63 15.52 4.01
N ASN A 62 -1.31 16.56 3.23
CA ASN A 62 -1.04 16.42 1.82
C ASN A 62 0.31 15.74 1.58
N ALA A 63 0.30 14.56 0.95
CA ALA A 63 1.49 13.76 0.71
C ALA A 63 2.55 14.46 -0.16
N HIS A 64 2.11 15.32 -1.08
CA HIS A 64 3.04 16.09 -1.93
C HIS A 64 3.94 17.04 -1.14
N TYR A 65 3.42 17.55 -0.03
CA TYR A 65 4.12 18.50 0.84
C TYR A 65 4.53 17.90 2.18
N ALA A 66 4.52 16.59 2.32
CA ALA A 66 4.82 15.94 3.59
C ALA A 66 6.20 16.35 4.14
N PRO A 67 6.32 16.59 5.46
CA PRO A 67 7.60 16.74 6.14
C PRO A 67 8.54 15.55 5.87
N ASN A 68 9.85 15.77 5.99
CA ASN A 68 10.87 14.78 5.65
C ASN A 68 10.87 13.52 6.52
N ASN A 69 10.17 13.53 7.64
CA ASN A 69 10.07 12.42 8.59
C ASN A 69 8.70 11.72 8.58
N VAL A 70 7.80 12.09 7.67
CA VAL A 70 6.54 11.36 7.46
C VAL A 70 6.85 10.00 6.84
N THR A 71 6.24 8.95 7.35
CA THR A 71 6.39 7.58 6.85
C THR A 71 5.10 7.12 6.18
N TYR A 72 5.23 6.49 5.01
CA TYR A 72 4.12 5.86 4.30
C TYR A 72 4.31 4.36 4.26
N HIS A 73 3.25 3.63 4.61
CA HIS A 73 3.18 2.18 4.58
C HIS A 73 2.13 1.72 3.58
N LEU A 74 2.27 0.49 3.11
CA LEU A 74 1.24 -0.15 2.29
C LEU A 74 0.11 -0.66 3.19
N TYR A 75 -1.13 -0.32 2.81
CA TYR A 75 -2.35 -0.80 3.44
C TYR A 75 -3.18 -1.60 2.46
N ILE A 76 -3.86 -2.61 2.98
CA ILE A 76 -4.93 -3.33 2.30
C ILE A 76 -6.18 -3.26 3.17
N THR A 77 -7.29 -2.84 2.55
CA THR A 77 -8.61 -2.88 3.16
C THR A 77 -9.48 -3.78 2.31
N TYR A 78 -10.20 -4.73 2.92
CA TYR A 78 -11.18 -5.53 2.21
C TYR A 78 -12.53 -5.54 2.92
N SER A 79 -13.58 -5.84 2.16
CA SER A 79 -14.92 -6.08 2.65
C SER A 79 -15.49 -7.32 1.97
N LEU A 80 -16.30 -8.08 2.72
CA LEU A 80 -17.08 -9.21 2.21
C LEU A 80 -18.55 -8.86 2.02
N ASN A 81 -18.96 -7.66 2.42
CA ASN A 81 -20.31 -7.17 2.40
C ASN A 81 -20.42 -5.68 2.02
N ALA A 82 -19.58 -5.25 1.08
CA ALA A 82 -19.48 -3.83 0.69
C ALA A 82 -20.78 -3.25 0.09
N LEU A 83 -21.73 -4.11 -0.29
CA LEU A 83 -23.07 -3.69 -0.80
C LEU A 83 -24.16 -3.66 0.28
N ASP A 84 -23.85 -4.02 1.53
CA ASP A 84 -24.77 -3.94 2.62
C ASP A 84 -24.99 -2.47 3.04
N PRO A 85 -26.14 -2.13 3.65
CA PRO A 85 -26.37 -0.79 4.19
C PRO A 85 -25.34 -0.36 5.26
N GLU A 86 -24.79 -1.31 5.99
CA GLU A 86 -23.73 -1.12 7.00
C GLU A 86 -22.57 -2.06 6.67
N PRO A 87 -21.70 -1.71 5.69
CA PRO A 87 -20.60 -2.57 5.29
C PRO A 87 -19.50 -2.59 6.34
N THR A 88 -18.85 -3.73 6.47
CA THR A 88 -17.69 -3.90 7.34
C THR A 88 -16.41 -3.91 6.52
N PHE A 89 -15.42 -3.11 6.93
CA PHE A 89 -14.11 -3.05 6.31
C PHE A 89 -13.03 -3.53 7.28
N HIS A 90 -12.15 -4.39 6.80
CA HIS A 90 -11.00 -4.92 7.53
C HIS A 90 -9.73 -4.35 6.91
N THR A 91 -8.97 -3.59 7.69
CA THR A 91 -7.76 -2.91 7.20
C THR A 91 -6.52 -3.46 7.89
N TYR A 92 -5.48 -3.68 7.12
CA TYR A 92 -4.17 -4.14 7.56
C TYR A 92 -3.09 -3.24 7.01
N ARG A 93 -2.17 -2.81 7.87
CA ARG A 93 -0.86 -2.31 7.45
C ARG A 93 -0.02 -3.53 7.05
N VAL A 94 0.43 -3.57 5.81
CA VAL A 94 1.05 -4.75 5.19
C VAL A 94 2.56 -4.73 5.35
N THR A 95 3.16 -3.53 5.30
CA THR A 95 4.61 -3.36 5.42
C THR A 95 5.00 -2.96 6.84
N ASP A 96 6.01 -3.63 7.40
CA ASP A 96 6.57 -3.29 8.71
C ASP A 96 7.42 -2.03 8.64
N ASP A 97 8.31 -1.95 7.66
CA ASP A 97 9.09 -0.77 7.31
C ASP A 97 8.34 0.13 6.32
N PRO A 98 8.65 1.42 6.26
CA PRO A 98 7.99 2.33 5.35
C PRO A 98 8.40 2.05 3.90
N VAL A 99 7.45 2.20 2.97
CA VAL A 99 7.70 2.19 1.52
C VAL A 99 8.13 3.56 1.00
N GLN A 100 7.90 4.62 1.78
CA GLN A 100 8.34 5.98 1.50
C GLN A 100 8.51 6.76 2.79
N VAL A 101 9.53 7.62 2.84
CA VAL A 101 9.74 8.59 3.92
C VAL A 101 9.81 9.99 3.31
N GLY A 102 9.10 10.94 3.90
CA GLY A 102 8.99 12.30 3.39
C GLY A 102 7.93 12.45 2.29
N SER A 103 8.05 13.47 1.49
CA SER A 103 7.08 13.82 0.46
C SER A 103 7.00 12.78 -0.66
N ILE A 104 5.81 12.66 -1.25
CA ILE A 104 5.57 11.89 -2.48
C ILE A 104 5.23 12.88 -3.59
N CYS A 105 6.01 12.90 -4.66
CA CYS A 105 5.76 13.80 -5.77
C CYS A 105 4.50 13.42 -6.55
N LEU A 106 3.44 14.19 -6.40
CA LEU A 106 2.15 14.01 -7.07
C LEU A 106 1.92 15.00 -8.23
N ASN A 107 2.83 15.98 -8.40
CA ASN A 107 2.72 16.99 -9.42
C ASN A 107 4.06 17.16 -10.16
N SER A 108 4.13 16.73 -11.39
CA SER A 108 5.37 16.73 -12.20
C SER A 108 6.01 18.11 -12.41
N GLY A 109 5.26 19.19 -12.20
CA GLY A 109 5.78 20.57 -12.32
C GLY A 109 6.51 21.07 -11.09
N ASP A 110 6.20 20.51 -9.91
CA ASP A 110 6.67 21.00 -8.61
C ASP A 110 7.39 19.94 -7.78
N CYS A 111 7.82 18.85 -8.40
CA CYS A 111 8.61 17.84 -7.70
C CYS A 111 9.95 18.43 -7.29
N ARG A 112 9.99 18.91 -6.07
CA ARG A 112 11.22 19.33 -5.40
C ARG A 112 11.81 18.13 -4.74
N ASP A 113 12.70 17.47 -5.44
CA ASP A 113 13.37 16.35 -4.88
C ASP A 113 14.51 16.79 -3.96
N ILE A 114 14.52 16.21 -2.80
CA ILE A 114 15.73 16.13 -2.00
C ILE A 114 16.52 14.95 -2.60
N GLY A 115 17.29 15.24 -3.66
CA GLY A 115 18.08 14.22 -4.35
C GLY A 115 17.29 13.24 -5.21
N GLY A 116 16.08 13.57 -5.67
CA GLY A 116 15.24 12.69 -6.49
C GLY A 116 14.41 11.68 -5.70
N SER A 117 14.47 11.72 -4.37
CA SER A 117 13.89 10.72 -3.50
C SER A 117 12.36 10.66 -3.51
N ASN A 118 11.68 11.75 -3.84
CA ASN A 118 10.22 11.80 -3.85
C ASN A 118 9.57 11.34 -5.17
N ARG A 119 10.35 10.81 -6.11
CA ARG A 119 9.91 10.21 -7.40
C ARG A 119 10.23 8.72 -7.52
N ASN A 120 10.67 8.09 -6.48
CA ASN A 120 11.12 6.70 -6.46
C ASN A 120 9.99 5.66 -6.50
N LEU A 121 8.74 6.05 -6.23
CA LEU A 121 7.57 5.16 -6.25
C LEU A 121 6.97 4.97 -7.65
N LEU A 122 7.36 5.77 -8.66
CA LEU A 122 6.86 5.73 -10.04
C LEU A 122 5.33 5.89 -10.19
N ASP A 123 4.62 6.27 -9.11
CA ASP A 123 3.17 6.50 -9.05
C ASP A 123 2.30 5.24 -9.31
N PHE A 124 2.85 4.04 -9.13
CA PHE A 124 2.18 2.79 -9.48
C PHE A 124 2.11 1.80 -8.32
N ASN A 125 0.88 1.48 -7.94
CA ASN A 125 0.52 0.25 -7.26
C ASN A 125 -0.47 -0.47 -8.15
N ASP A 126 -0.59 -1.78 -8.01
CA ASP A 126 -1.64 -2.55 -8.65
C ASP A 126 -2.19 -3.59 -7.68
N LEU A 127 -3.48 -3.87 -7.77
CA LEU A 127 -4.14 -4.87 -6.95
C LEU A 127 -4.89 -5.82 -7.87
N HIS A 128 -4.75 -7.11 -7.62
CA HIS A 128 -5.40 -8.15 -8.38
C HIS A 128 -5.95 -9.25 -7.49
N ILE A 129 -7.11 -9.80 -7.88
CA ILE A 129 -7.74 -10.95 -7.23
C ILE A 129 -7.59 -12.15 -8.16
N ASP A 130 -6.92 -13.20 -7.69
CA ASP A 130 -6.71 -14.41 -8.48
C ASP A 130 -7.98 -15.29 -8.59
N ARG A 131 -7.85 -16.43 -9.26
CA ARG A 131 -8.95 -17.36 -9.49
C ARG A 131 -9.47 -18.05 -8.23
N GLU A 132 -8.75 -17.98 -7.14
CA GLU A 132 -9.15 -18.49 -5.83
C GLU A 132 -9.72 -17.40 -4.92
N GLY A 133 -9.76 -16.15 -5.41
CA GLY A 133 -10.20 -15.00 -4.63
C GLY A 133 -9.14 -14.42 -3.69
N ARG A 134 -7.87 -14.78 -3.92
CA ARG A 134 -6.72 -14.28 -3.17
C ARG A 134 -6.29 -12.92 -3.69
N VAL A 135 -6.09 -11.98 -2.78
CA VAL A 135 -5.61 -10.63 -3.11
C VAL A 135 -4.09 -10.62 -3.27
N TYR A 136 -3.63 -10.03 -4.36
CA TYR A 136 -2.23 -9.69 -4.64
C TYR A 136 -2.09 -8.19 -4.78
N VAL A 137 -1.00 -7.63 -4.26
CA VAL A 137 -0.64 -6.22 -4.45
C VAL A 137 0.78 -6.13 -4.95
N ALA A 138 0.96 -5.50 -6.09
CA ALA A 138 2.26 -5.11 -6.63
C ALA A 138 2.49 -3.63 -6.35
N PHE A 139 3.65 -3.27 -5.85
CA PHE A 139 3.97 -1.88 -5.53
C PHE A 139 5.47 -1.60 -5.67
N ALA A 140 5.80 -0.34 -5.83
CA ALA A 140 7.18 0.13 -5.73
C ALA A 140 7.50 0.46 -4.27
N ASP A 141 8.51 -0.20 -3.72
CA ASP A 141 9.08 0.14 -2.43
C ASP A 141 10.24 1.11 -2.66
N GLY A 142 10.04 2.35 -2.30
CA GLY A 142 11.01 3.43 -2.48
C GLY A 142 11.90 3.68 -1.27
N CYS A 143 11.72 2.93 -0.18
CA CYS A 143 12.47 3.12 1.06
C CYS A 143 13.13 1.82 1.49
N THR A 144 14.28 1.51 0.92
CA THR A 144 15.03 0.27 1.20
C THR A 144 16.36 0.58 1.91
N GLY A 145 17.04 -0.44 2.42
CA GLY A 145 18.36 -0.30 3.02
C GLY A 145 18.42 0.71 4.16
N ASP A 146 19.25 1.75 4.02
CA ASP A 146 19.45 2.77 5.06
C ASP A 146 18.19 3.62 5.30
N CYS A 147 17.35 3.84 4.28
CA CYS A 147 16.05 4.48 4.46
C CYS A 147 15.16 3.67 5.40
N ALA A 148 14.95 2.40 5.12
CA ALA A 148 14.11 1.51 5.93
C ALA A 148 14.61 1.39 7.37
N SER A 149 15.93 1.33 7.57
CA SER A 149 16.53 1.17 8.90
C SER A 149 16.52 2.43 9.75
N SER A 150 16.48 3.62 9.14
CA SER A 150 16.63 4.91 9.83
C SER A 150 15.40 5.82 9.74
N ASN A 151 14.39 5.49 8.94
CA ASN A 151 13.25 6.35 8.59
C ASN A 151 13.72 7.76 8.15
N ASN A 152 14.76 7.80 7.33
CA ASN A 152 15.39 9.04 6.90
C ASN A 152 15.23 9.26 5.41
N SER A 153 14.45 10.27 5.02
CA SER A 153 14.22 10.61 3.61
C SER A 153 15.51 10.91 2.84
N SER A 154 16.54 11.44 3.49
CA SER A 154 17.83 11.73 2.82
C SER A 154 18.65 10.47 2.50
N ALA A 155 18.28 9.32 3.07
CA ALA A 155 18.89 8.03 2.75
C ALA A 155 18.23 7.34 1.56
N GLN A 156 17.11 7.87 1.05
CA GLN A 156 16.45 7.35 -0.15
C GLN A 156 17.24 7.74 -1.40
N ASP A 157 17.28 6.84 -2.37
CA ASP A 157 17.73 7.12 -3.73
C ASP A 157 16.65 6.62 -4.71
N SER A 158 16.31 7.41 -5.71
CA SER A 158 15.34 7.03 -6.75
C SER A 158 15.73 5.77 -7.53
N ARG A 159 16.98 5.34 -7.42
CA ARG A 159 17.51 4.12 -8.04
C ARG A 159 17.41 2.89 -7.14
N ASP A 160 17.12 3.06 -5.86
CA ASP A 160 17.08 1.97 -4.87
C ASP A 160 15.67 1.41 -4.68
N GLY A 161 14.70 1.90 -5.46
CA GLY A 161 13.33 1.40 -5.42
C GLY A 161 13.25 -0.06 -5.88
N ARG A 162 12.46 -0.87 -5.16
CA ARG A 162 12.18 -2.28 -5.49
C ARG A 162 10.74 -2.45 -5.94
N GLY A 163 10.53 -3.28 -6.97
CA GLY A 163 9.22 -3.83 -7.24
C GLY A 163 8.95 -4.98 -6.27
N SER A 164 7.90 -4.88 -5.49
CA SER A 164 7.52 -5.89 -4.49
C SER A 164 6.09 -6.37 -4.74
N VAL A 165 5.82 -7.64 -4.37
CA VAL A 165 4.48 -8.22 -4.44
C VAL A 165 4.15 -8.86 -3.10
N TYR A 166 3.04 -8.43 -2.52
CA TYR A 166 2.43 -9.09 -1.37
C TYR A 166 1.16 -9.81 -1.78
N TYR A 167 0.79 -10.86 -1.05
CA TYR A 167 -0.47 -11.56 -1.23
C TYR A 167 -1.10 -11.95 0.11
N LEU A 168 -2.42 -12.08 0.12
CA LEU A 168 -3.16 -12.59 1.27
C LEU A 168 -2.82 -14.07 1.49
N ALA A 169 -2.01 -14.38 2.49
CA ALA A 169 -1.51 -15.73 2.71
C ALA A 169 -2.62 -16.71 3.13
N GLN A 170 -3.53 -16.22 3.97
CA GLN A 170 -4.68 -16.97 4.49
C GLN A 170 -5.80 -15.99 4.86
N GLY A 171 -7.00 -16.49 5.00
CA GLY A 171 -8.19 -15.71 5.36
C GLY A 171 -9.30 -15.86 4.33
N PRO A 172 -10.33 -15.03 4.37
CA PRO A 172 -11.49 -15.20 3.50
C PRO A 172 -11.12 -14.93 2.04
N SER A 173 -11.60 -15.80 1.16
CA SER A 173 -11.57 -15.55 -0.28
C SER A 173 -12.54 -14.43 -0.67
N LEU A 174 -12.17 -13.63 -1.66
CA LEU A 174 -13.10 -12.70 -2.30
C LEU A 174 -14.00 -13.37 -3.35
N LEU A 175 -13.88 -14.69 -3.52
CA LEU A 175 -14.80 -15.52 -4.31
C LEU A 175 -15.49 -16.52 -3.37
N VAL A 176 -16.83 -16.50 -3.34
CA VAL A 176 -17.66 -17.28 -2.37
C VAL A 176 -17.38 -18.77 -2.42
N ASP A 177 -17.14 -19.31 -3.62
CA ASP A 177 -16.98 -20.75 -3.84
C ASP A 177 -15.72 -21.33 -3.18
N TYR A 178 -14.76 -20.48 -2.78
CA TYR A 178 -13.48 -20.94 -2.23
C TYR A 178 -13.41 -20.90 -0.69
N GLY A 179 -14.37 -20.27 0.01
CA GLY A 179 -14.36 -20.15 1.46
C GLY A 179 -13.11 -19.46 2.01
N ASP A 180 -12.50 -20.04 3.04
CA ASP A 180 -11.23 -19.53 3.58
C ASP A 180 -10.04 -20.10 2.82
N LEU A 181 -9.16 -19.21 2.39
CA LEU A 181 -7.94 -19.57 1.68
C LEU A 181 -6.96 -20.29 2.61
N SER A 182 -6.46 -21.42 2.14
CA SER A 182 -5.36 -22.11 2.81
C SER A 182 -4.06 -21.36 2.66
N PRO A 183 -3.12 -21.46 3.61
CA PRO A 183 -1.78 -20.92 3.45
C PRO A 183 -1.14 -21.44 2.15
N VAL A 184 -0.53 -20.53 1.38
CA VAL A 184 0.30 -20.94 0.25
C VAL A 184 1.51 -21.65 0.82
N MET A 185 1.65 -22.95 0.48
CA MET A 185 2.87 -23.69 0.86
C MET A 185 4.01 -23.12 0.03
N ALA A 186 4.97 -22.48 0.70
CA ALA A 186 6.20 -22.08 0.06
C ALA A 186 6.84 -23.33 -0.58
N ASN A 187 7.16 -23.26 -1.87
CA ASN A 187 7.90 -24.34 -2.52
C ASN A 187 9.28 -24.42 -1.84
N PRO A 188 9.63 -25.52 -1.14
CA PRO A 188 10.88 -25.60 -0.42
C PRO A 188 12.13 -25.57 -1.34
N GLU A 189 11.96 -25.61 -2.65
CA GLU A 189 13.05 -25.54 -3.63
C GLU A 189 13.38 -24.10 -4.07
N THR A 190 12.61 -23.09 -3.70
CA THR A 190 12.96 -21.70 -3.94
C THR A 190 13.50 -21.08 -2.65
N GLU A 191 14.81 -20.86 -2.58
CA GLU A 191 15.50 -20.18 -1.46
C GLU A 191 15.02 -18.73 -1.20
N LEU A 192 14.03 -18.26 -1.93
CA LEU A 192 13.51 -16.89 -1.95
C LEU A 192 12.51 -16.57 -0.81
N ALA A 193 12.25 -17.51 0.09
CA ALA A 193 11.24 -17.36 1.14
C ALA A 193 11.81 -16.94 2.51
N LYS A 194 13.02 -16.36 2.59
CA LYS A 194 13.72 -16.19 3.87
C LYS A 194 13.33 -14.98 4.71
N ASP A 195 12.54 -14.02 4.21
CA ASP A 195 12.27 -12.77 4.93
C ASP A 195 10.77 -12.42 5.06
N CYS A 196 9.92 -13.40 5.32
CA CYS A 196 8.50 -13.13 5.59
C CYS A 196 8.16 -13.32 7.06
N HIS A 197 7.81 -12.24 7.75
CA HIS A 197 7.38 -12.25 9.13
C HIS A 197 5.92 -12.68 9.32
N ALA A 198 5.67 -13.36 10.42
CA ALA A 198 4.59 -14.30 10.75
C ALA A 198 3.18 -13.71 10.98
N VAL A 199 2.77 -12.66 10.35
CA VAL A 199 1.36 -12.21 10.40
C VAL A 199 0.72 -12.21 9.01
N ASN A 200 1.49 -11.96 7.98
CA ASN A 200 1.08 -12.14 6.58
C ASN A 200 2.31 -12.62 5.82
N GLN A 201 2.29 -13.86 5.34
CA GLN A 201 3.45 -14.42 4.64
C GLN A 201 3.57 -13.80 3.26
N CYS A 202 4.65 -13.07 3.06
CA CYS A 202 4.99 -12.42 1.79
C CYS A 202 6.05 -13.21 1.03
N ALA A 203 6.01 -13.22 -0.29
CA ALA A 203 7.10 -13.67 -1.14
C ALA A 203 7.69 -12.45 -1.85
N THR A 204 8.93 -12.10 -1.57
CA THR A 204 9.70 -11.16 -2.38
C THR A 204 10.46 -11.93 -3.45
N VAL A 205 10.34 -11.54 -4.71
CA VAL A 205 11.16 -12.05 -5.81
C VAL A 205 12.31 -11.07 -6.03
N ASP A 206 13.49 -11.41 -5.52
CA ASP A 206 14.70 -10.66 -5.81
C ASP A 206 15.29 -11.16 -7.15
N ARG A 207 15.43 -10.28 -8.14
CA ARG A 207 16.07 -10.55 -9.43
C ARG A 207 17.43 -9.87 -9.59
N SER A 208 18.15 -9.64 -8.51
CA SER A 208 19.44 -8.94 -8.58
C SER A 208 20.62 -9.80 -9.03
N GLU A 209 20.43 -11.09 -9.42
CA GLU A 209 21.53 -11.98 -9.81
C GLU A 209 21.34 -12.65 -11.19
N GLU A 210 21.00 -11.87 -12.22
CA GLU A 210 21.19 -12.33 -13.61
C GLU A 210 21.88 -11.25 -14.43
N GLU A 211 23.17 -11.00 -14.18
CA GLU A 211 24.12 -10.46 -15.14
C GLU A 211 25.39 -11.31 -15.11
N ASP A 212 25.46 -12.23 -16.07
CA ASP A 212 26.69 -12.74 -16.69
C ASP A 212 26.55 -12.68 -18.22
#